data_bc3122fc5a63e2add64556453134c1bb
#
_entry.id   bc3122fc5a63e2add64556453134c1bb
#
_cell.length_a   1.000
_cell.length_b   1.000
_cell.length_c   1.000
_cell.angle_alpha   90.00
_cell.angle_beta   90.00
_cell.angle_gamma   90.00
#
_symmetry.space_group_name_H-M   'P 1'
#
loop_
_entity.id
_entity.type
_entity.pdbx_description
1 polymer ?
#
loop_
_entity_poly.entity_id
_entity_poly.type
_entity_poly.pdbx_seq_one_letter_code
_entity_poly.pdbx_strand_id
1 'polypeptide(L)'
;MNRENQKIKYFEAFRYSRISEKIGEYKDYPTESLEKEIEALLIDAKEEQVKRKADNLAYIILFFLNTSLYTKSYKYMLIAADESLYINKPLSIRYWVPDFTNEDASLIRKELVQNKAKIPDLSEAEIEEGIRVVLKGYEGIIAILWKKAVEKVLCEDMFKNKDIEEIPSVLIGEYMGKLKKVEILTD
;
A
#
# COMPACT_ATOMS: atom_id res chain seq x y z
N MET A 1 23.14 8.25 27.28
CA MET A 1 22.05 7.66 26.46
C MET A 1 22.62 6.45 25.74
N ASN A 2 21.99 5.28 25.85
CA ASN A 2 22.49 4.06 25.21
C ASN A 2 22.45 4.23 23.69
N ARG A 3 23.43 3.67 22.94
CA ARG A 3 23.54 3.69 21.47
C ARG A 3 22.24 3.25 20.79
N GLU A 4 21.58 2.23 21.32
CA GLU A 4 20.31 1.72 20.79
C GLU A 4 19.19 2.79 20.81
N ASN A 5 19.05 3.50 21.92
CA ASN A 5 18.09 4.60 22.03
C ASN A 5 18.43 5.79 21.11
N GLN A 6 19.71 6.04 20.84
CA GLN A 6 20.15 7.07 19.89
C GLN A 6 19.75 6.66 18.47
N LYS A 7 19.98 5.40 18.10
CA LYS A 7 19.62 4.84 16.80
C LYS A 7 18.11 4.93 16.54
N ILE A 8 17.29 4.48 17.49
CA ILE A 8 15.82 4.52 17.38
C ILE A 8 15.36 5.96 17.13
N LYS A 9 15.80 6.90 17.97
CA LYS A 9 15.43 8.33 17.81
C LYS A 9 15.88 8.91 16.48
N TYR A 10 17.06 8.51 16.01
CA TYR A 10 17.57 8.97 14.72
C TYR A 10 16.69 8.44 13.56
N PHE A 11 16.37 7.13 13.54
CA PHE A 11 15.53 6.57 12.49
C PHE A 11 14.12 7.14 12.50
N GLU A 12 13.54 7.41 13.68
CA GLU A 12 12.26 8.08 13.77
C GLU A 12 12.32 9.51 13.23
N ALA A 13 13.29 10.31 13.66
CA ALA A 13 13.47 11.68 13.17
C ALA A 13 13.72 11.69 11.65
N PHE A 14 14.55 10.77 11.15
CA PHE A 14 14.82 10.61 9.74
C PHE A 14 13.57 10.23 8.95
N ARG A 15 12.77 9.28 9.46
CA ARG A 15 11.47 8.91 8.90
C ARG A 15 10.53 10.11 8.79
N TYR A 16 10.37 10.88 9.86
CA TYR A 16 9.49 12.06 9.86
C TYR A 16 9.94 13.10 8.83
N SER A 17 11.25 13.39 8.76
CA SER A 17 11.80 14.31 7.76
C SER A 17 11.48 13.85 6.34
N ARG A 18 11.75 12.58 6.03
CA ARG A 18 11.51 12.02 4.70
C ARG A 18 10.02 12.02 4.33
N ILE A 19 9.14 11.64 5.25
CA ILE A 19 7.69 11.65 5.01
C ILE A 19 7.22 13.09 4.76
N SER A 20 7.68 14.06 5.54
CA SER A 20 7.30 15.47 5.37
C SER A 20 7.73 16.03 4.02
N GLU A 21 8.94 15.69 3.54
CA GLU A 21 9.41 16.07 2.22
C GLU A 21 8.54 15.46 1.11
N LYS A 22 8.24 14.17 1.25
CA LYS A 22 7.61 13.37 0.21
C LYS A 22 6.09 13.54 0.15
N ILE A 23 5.42 13.88 1.25
CA ILE A 23 3.96 13.97 1.28
C ILE A 23 3.42 15.01 0.27
N GLY A 24 4.18 16.08 0.03
CA GLY A 24 3.87 17.09 -0.99
C GLY A 24 4.02 16.57 -2.40
N GLU A 25 5.07 15.78 -2.66
CA GLU A 25 5.36 15.22 -3.98
C GLU A 25 4.33 14.15 -4.37
N TYR A 26 3.98 13.26 -3.42
CA TYR A 26 3.10 12.13 -3.71
C TYR A 26 1.61 12.48 -3.70
N LYS A 27 1.22 13.65 -3.21
CA LYS A 27 -0.17 14.12 -3.31
C LYS A 27 -0.66 14.17 -4.75
N ASP A 28 0.22 14.57 -5.67
CA ASP A 28 -0.06 14.68 -7.11
C ASP A 28 0.56 13.54 -7.92
N TYR A 29 1.03 12.48 -7.25
CA TYR A 29 1.60 11.32 -7.91
C TYR A 29 0.58 10.62 -8.80
N PRO A 30 0.99 10.20 -10.02
CA PRO A 30 0.11 9.49 -10.94
C PRO A 30 -0.34 8.14 -10.36
N THR A 31 -1.60 7.81 -10.54
CA THR A 31 -2.22 6.58 -10.00
C THR A 31 -2.51 5.53 -11.08
N GLU A 32 -2.14 5.79 -12.33
CA GLU A 32 -2.49 4.96 -13.49
C GLU A 32 -2.03 3.49 -13.36
N SER A 33 -0.87 3.25 -12.74
CA SER A 33 -0.39 1.88 -12.53
C SER A 33 -1.26 1.14 -11.52
N LEU A 34 -1.70 1.84 -10.46
CA LEU A 34 -2.60 1.28 -9.45
C LEU A 34 -4.03 1.11 -9.99
N GLU A 35 -4.53 2.08 -10.76
CA GLU A 35 -5.83 2.03 -11.44
C GLU A 35 -5.95 0.77 -12.30
N LYS A 36 -4.96 0.50 -13.14
CA LYS A 36 -4.90 -0.71 -13.98
C LYS A 36 -4.97 -2.01 -13.18
N GLU A 37 -4.27 -2.06 -12.03
CA GLU A 37 -4.34 -3.24 -11.17
C GLU A 37 -5.71 -3.39 -10.49
N ILE A 38 -6.37 -2.27 -10.14
CA ILE A 38 -7.74 -2.30 -9.59
C ILE A 38 -8.74 -2.75 -10.66
N GLU A 39 -8.66 -2.21 -11.88
CA GLU A 39 -9.51 -2.62 -12.99
C GLU A 39 -9.38 -4.12 -13.28
N ALA A 40 -8.13 -4.60 -13.39
CA ALA A 40 -7.86 -6.00 -13.62
C ALA A 40 -8.34 -6.88 -12.46
N LEU A 41 -8.20 -6.42 -11.19
CA LEU A 41 -8.72 -7.10 -10.01
C LEU A 41 -10.24 -7.29 -10.10
N LEU A 42 -10.97 -6.26 -10.52
CA LEU A 42 -12.42 -6.27 -10.61
C LEU A 42 -12.92 -7.13 -11.78
N ILE A 43 -12.23 -7.11 -12.91
CA ILE A 43 -12.53 -7.99 -14.06
C ILE A 43 -12.37 -9.46 -13.64
N ASP A 44 -11.23 -9.81 -13.05
CA ASP A 44 -10.97 -11.17 -12.57
C ASP A 44 -11.99 -11.61 -11.52
N ALA A 45 -12.35 -10.70 -10.58
CA ALA A 45 -13.35 -11.00 -9.55
C ALA A 45 -14.72 -11.32 -10.16
N LYS A 46 -15.15 -10.56 -11.15
CA LYS A 46 -16.42 -10.81 -11.86
C LYS A 46 -16.42 -12.16 -12.58
N GLU A 47 -15.34 -12.49 -13.28
CA GLU A 47 -15.21 -13.80 -13.92
C GLU A 47 -15.27 -14.93 -12.91
N GLU A 48 -14.63 -14.76 -11.75
CA GLU A 48 -14.60 -15.79 -10.73
C GLU A 48 -15.95 -15.94 -9.99
N GLN A 49 -16.70 -14.84 -9.80
CA GLN A 49 -18.08 -14.90 -9.30
C GLN A 49 -18.98 -15.77 -10.19
N VAL A 50 -18.91 -15.57 -11.50
CA VAL A 50 -19.68 -16.36 -12.48
C VAL A 50 -19.30 -17.83 -12.42
N LYS A 51 -17.99 -18.14 -12.38
CA LYS A 51 -17.48 -19.52 -12.34
C LYS A 51 -17.88 -20.27 -11.09
N ARG A 52 -17.81 -19.63 -9.93
CA ARG A 52 -18.07 -20.29 -8.63
C ARG A 52 -19.51 -20.18 -8.18
N LYS A 53 -20.35 -19.38 -8.82
CA LYS A 53 -21.63 -18.92 -8.28
C LYS A 53 -21.46 -18.33 -6.87
N ALA A 54 -20.38 -17.56 -6.69
CA ALA A 54 -20.02 -16.94 -5.43
C ALA A 54 -20.92 -15.74 -5.13
N ASP A 55 -20.94 -15.36 -3.87
CA ASP A 55 -21.65 -14.17 -3.41
C ASP A 55 -21.10 -12.89 -4.07
N ASN A 56 -21.86 -11.80 -3.97
CA ASN A 56 -21.50 -10.54 -4.56
C ASN A 56 -20.17 -10.00 -3.99
N LEU A 57 -19.47 -9.19 -4.79
CA LEU A 57 -18.28 -8.48 -4.37
C LEU A 57 -18.66 -7.51 -3.24
N ALA A 58 -18.15 -7.76 -2.04
CA ALA A 58 -18.42 -6.96 -0.85
C ALA A 58 -17.27 -6.02 -0.48
N TYR A 59 -16.02 -6.42 -0.77
CA TYR A 59 -14.83 -5.71 -0.33
C TYR A 59 -13.78 -5.59 -1.43
N ILE A 60 -13.17 -4.41 -1.50
CA ILE A 60 -11.91 -4.17 -2.22
C ILE A 60 -10.88 -3.70 -1.18
N ILE A 61 -9.77 -4.41 -1.07
CA ILE A 61 -8.84 -4.23 0.04
C ILE A 61 -7.42 -4.05 -0.48
N LEU A 62 -6.70 -3.05 0.04
CA LEU A 62 -5.26 -2.96 -0.10
C LEU A 62 -4.59 -3.37 1.20
N PHE A 63 -3.71 -4.36 1.13
CA PHE A 63 -2.95 -4.87 2.26
C PHE A 63 -1.49 -4.43 2.22
N PHE A 64 -1.01 -3.92 3.35
CA PHE A 64 0.40 -3.77 3.63
C PHE A 64 1.01 -5.14 3.95
N LEU A 65 2.02 -5.53 3.19
CA LEU A 65 2.74 -6.78 3.40
C LEU A 65 4.07 -6.51 4.10
N ASN A 66 4.12 -6.69 5.43
CA ASN A 66 5.37 -6.51 6.18
C ASN A 66 6.52 -7.36 5.60
N THR A 67 6.23 -8.59 5.16
CA THR A 67 7.21 -9.48 4.51
C THR A 67 7.84 -8.87 3.26
N SER A 68 7.09 -8.05 2.50
CA SER A 68 7.58 -7.40 1.28
C SER A 68 8.72 -6.42 1.53
N LEU A 69 8.76 -5.79 2.71
CA LEU A 69 9.85 -4.91 3.12
C LEU A 69 11.14 -5.71 3.39
N TYR A 70 11.03 -6.90 3.99
CA TYR A 70 12.17 -7.78 4.23
C TYR A 70 12.72 -8.42 2.96
N THR A 71 11.84 -8.81 2.06
CA THR A 71 12.23 -9.40 0.75
C THR A 71 12.61 -8.35 -0.29
N LYS A 72 12.47 -7.05 0.04
CA LYS A 72 12.71 -5.92 -0.88
C LYS A 72 11.87 -5.97 -2.16
N SER A 73 10.75 -6.67 -2.11
CA SER A 73 9.80 -6.71 -3.23
C SER A 73 8.86 -5.51 -3.24
N TYR A 74 8.71 -4.84 -2.09
CA TYR A 74 7.90 -3.63 -1.87
C TYR A 74 6.47 -3.72 -2.39
N LYS A 75 5.92 -4.94 -2.41
CA LYS A 75 4.59 -5.22 -2.95
C LYS A 75 3.50 -4.91 -1.92
N TYR A 76 2.43 -4.35 -2.42
CA TYR A 76 1.14 -4.29 -1.76
C TYR A 76 0.23 -5.34 -2.39
N MET A 77 -0.66 -5.94 -1.59
CA MET A 77 -1.60 -6.95 -2.10
C MET A 77 -2.99 -6.35 -2.20
N LEU A 78 -3.60 -6.48 -3.37
CA LEU A 78 -4.96 -6.07 -3.65
C LEU A 78 -5.84 -7.31 -3.63
N ILE A 79 -6.97 -7.24 -2.93
CA ILE A 79 -7.93 -8.33 -2.84
C ILE A 79 -9.33 -7.82 -3.16
N ALA A 80 -10.05 -8.59 -3.99
CA ALA A 80 -11.48 -8.53 -4.13
C ALA A 80 -12.09 -9.73 -3.40
N ALA A 81 -13.03 -9.49 -2.49
CA ALA A 81 -13.65 -10.53 -1.66
C ALA A 81 -15.15 -10.37 -1.54
N ASP A 82 -15.85 -11.49 -1.30
CA ASP A 82 -17.23 -11.54 -0.88
C ASP A 82 -17.39 -11.19 0.62
N GLU A 83 -18.62 -11.26 1.14
CA GLU A 83 -18.91 -10.99 2.55
C GLU A 83 -18.17 -11.91 3.53
N SER A 84 -17.75 -13.08 3.08
CA SER A 84 -17.05 -14.07 3.90
C SER A 84 -15.58 -13.68 4.18
N LEU A 85 -15.03 -12.71 3.46
CA LEU A 85 -13.68 -12.14 3.60
C LEU A 85 -12.59 -13.23 3.71
N TYR A 86 -12.12 -13.53 4.93
CA TYR A 86 -11.03 -14.49 5.17
C TYR A 86 -11.47 -15.95 5.24
N ILE A 87 -12.77 -16.22 5.28
CA ILE A 87 -13.32 -17.60 5.40
C ILE A 87 -13.24 -18.29 4.04
N ASN A 88 -13.58 -17.58 2.99
CA ASN A 88 -13.53 -18.09 1.63
C ASN A 88 -12.22 -17.64 0.92
N LYS A 89 -11.90 -18.36 -0.15
CA LYS A 89 -10.84 -17.92 -1.05
C LYS A 89 -11.29 -16.62 -1.73
N PRO A 90 -10.46 -15.57 -1.75
CA PRO A 90 -10.79 -14.33 -2.43
C PRO A 90 -11.25 -14.54 -3.87
N LEU A 91 -12.09 -13.65 -4.36
CA LEU A 91 -12.53 -13.64 -5.76
C LEU A 91 -11.36 -13.33 -6.70
N SER A 92 -10.52 -12.38 -6.32
CA SER A 92 -9.31 -12.06 -7.06
C SER A 92 -8.22 -11.55 -6.14
N ILE A 93 -6.95 -11.75 -6.55
CA ILE A 93 -5.76 -11.23 -5.87
C ILE A 93 -4.83 -10.64 -6.92
N ARG A 94 -4.37 -9.42 -6.69
CA ARG A 94 -3.37 -8.73 -7.48
C ARG A 94 -2.26 -8.17 -6.59
N TYR A 95 -1.16 -7.75 -7.19
CA TYR A 95 -0.06 -7.12 -6.48
C TYR A 95 0.35 -5.85 -7.22
N TRP A 96 0.57 -4.79 -6.44
CA TRP A 96 1.05 -3.52 -6.94
C TRP A 96 2.36 -3.13 -6.26
N VAL A 97 3.27 -2.56 -7.01
CA VAL A 97 4.52 -1.96 -6.50
C VAL A 97 4.50 -0.51 -6.95
N PRO A 98 4.51 0.46 -6.03
CA PRO A 98 4.64 1.86 -6.42
C PRO A 98 5.99 2.09 -7.13
N ASP A 99 5.95 2.73 -8.29
CA ASP A 99 7.14 2.92 -9.16
C ASP A 99 8.29 3.66 -8.44
N PHE A 100 7.93 4.58 -7.52
CA PHE A 100 8.90 5.35 -6.74
C PHE A 100 9.62 4.56 -5.64
N THR A 101 9.09 3.42 -5.20
CA THR A 101 9.56 2.76 -3.96
C THR A 101 11.00 2.25 -4.07
N ASN A 102 11.40 1.70 -5.22
CA ASN A 102 12.74 1.19 -5.42
C ASN A 102 13.79 2.33 -5.48
N GLU A 103 13.45 3.43 -6.12
CA GLU A 103 14.30 4.62 -6.19
C GLU A 103 14.46 5.23 -4.79
N ASP A 104 13.35 5.44 -4.07
CA ASP A 104 13.37 5.95 -2.71
C ASP A 104 14.15 5.05 -1.75
N ALA A 105 14.00 3.75 -1.83
CA ALA A 105 14.80 2.82 -1.02
C ALA A 105 16.31 2.99 -1.27
N SER A 106 16.69 3.21 -2.51
CA SER A 106 18.08 3.47 -2.90
C SER A 106 18.59 4.83 -2.40
N LEU A 107 17.76 5.87 -2.48
CA LEU A 107 18.08 7.20 -1.96
C LEU A 107 18.20 7.18 -0.43
N ILE A 108 17.26 6.55 0.27
CA ILE A 108 17.30 6.38 1.73
C ILE A 108 18.59 5.67 2.15
N ARG A 109 18.96 4.59 1.47
CA ARG A 109 20.22 3.88 1.73
C ARG A 109 21.42 4.81 1.58
N LYS A 110 21.51 5.55 0.49
CA LYS A 110 22.61 6.51 0.23
C LYS A 110 22.71 7.55 1.34
N GLU A 111 21.59 8.13 1.76
CA GLU A 111 21.56 9.12 2.84
C GLU A 111 21.96 8.54 4.19
N LEU A 112 21.50 7.32 4.54
CA LEU A 112 21.91 6.65 5.79
C LEU A 112 23.40 6.35 5.80
N VAL A 113 23.98 5.93 4.67
CA VAL A 113 25.42 5.70 4.53
C VAL A 113 26.20 7.01 4.65
N GLN A 114 25.74 8.09 4.02
CA GLN A 114 26.40 9.41 4.10
C GLN A 114 26.30 10.01 5.50
N ASN A 115 25.22 9.77 6.22
CA ASN A 115 25.00 10.31 7.57
C ASN A 115 25.59 9.43 8.70
N LYS A 116 26.47 8.46 8.39
CA LYS A 116 27.15 7.62 9.39
C LYS A 116 27.88 8.43 10.48
N ALA A 117 28.26 9.69 10.19
CA ALA A 117 28.85 10.57 11.18
C ALA A 117 27.90 10.93 12.35
N LYS A 118 26.58 10.85 12.16
CA LYS A 118 25.58 11.14 13.20
C LYS A 118 25.35 9.94 14.12
N ILE A 119 25.54 8.71 13.60
CA ILE A 119 25.58 7.48 14.39
C ILE A 119 26.79 6.68 13.89
N PRO A 120 27.90 6.70 14.63
CA PRO A 120 29.09 5.93 14.28
C PRO A 120 28.75 4.45 14.16
N ASP A 121 29.37 3.78 13.19
CA ASP A 121 29.35 2.33 13.01
C ASP A 121 27.96 1.70 12.77
N LEU A 122 27.11 2.37 11.96
CA LEU A 122 25.91 1.70 11.45
C LEU A 122 26.33 0.49 10.62
N SER A 123 25.93 -0.68 11.08
CA SER A 123 26.08 -1.93 10.34
C SER A 123 25.12 -1.97 9.14
N GLU A 124 25.40 -2.85 8.17
CA GLU A 124 24.51 -3.06 7.02
C GLU A 124 23.09 -3.47 7.46
N ALA A 125 22.98 -4.32 8.48
CA ALA A 125 21.69 -4.72 9.03
C ALA A 125 20.88 -3.54 9.62
N GLU A 126 21.56 -2.58 10.27
CA GLU A 126 20.94 -1.39 10.82
C GLU A 126 20.54 -0.39 9.73
N ILE A 127 21.31 -0.31 8.64
CA ILE A 127 20.92 0.48 7.46
C ILE A 127 19.65 -0.10 6.84
N GLU A 128 19.58 -1.42 6.66
CA GLU A 128 18.38 -2.09 6.15
C GLU A 128 17.18 -1.86 7.07
N GLU A 129 17.37 -1.89 8.39
CA GLU A 129 16.32 -1.56 9.34
C GLU A 129 15.84 -0.12 9.19
N GLY A 130 16.76 0.84 9.04
CA GLY A 130 16.42 2.25 8.79
C GLY A 130 15.59 2.43 7.51
N ILE A 131 15.93 1.72 6.43
CA ILE A 131 15.14 1.72 5.18
C ILE A 131 13.72 1.22 5.45
N ARG A 132 13.56 0.08 6.14
CA ARG A 132 12.24 -0.47 6.48
C ARG A 132 11.40 0.48 7.32
N VAL A 133 12.01 1.12 8.32
CA VAL A 133 11.34 2.10 9.19
C VAL A 133 10.79 3.28 8.37
N VAL A 134 11.56 3.78 7.41
CA VAL A 134 11.12 4.89 6.55
C VAL A 134 10.01 4.43 5.62
N LEU A 135 10.20 3.32 4.89
CA LEU A 135 9.21 2.82 3.93
C LEU A 135 7.90 2.41 4.60
N LYS A 136 7.94 1.86 5.81
CA LYS A 136 6.73 1.63 6.61
C LYS A 136 5.99 2.94 6.92
N GLY A 137 6.71 4.03 7.06
CA GLY A 137 6.11 5.36 7.22
C GLY A 137 5.31 5.86 6.01
N TYR A 138 5.48 5.26 4.84
CA TYR A 138 4.72 5.63 3.62
C TYR A 138 3.28 5.09 3.59
N GLU A 139 2.84 4.32 4.58
CA GLU A 139 1.47 3.81 4.65
C GLU A 139 0.41 4.91 4.48
N GLY A 140 0.66 6.12 5.03
CA GLY A 140 -0.24 7.26 4.88
C GLY A 140 -0.30 7.78 3.43
N ILE A 141 0.83 7.80 2.73
CA ILE A 141 0.93 8.20 1.32
C ILE A 141 0.19 7.17 0.45
N ILE A 142 0.45 5.89 0.70
CA ILE A 142 -0.23 4.79 -0.01
C ILE A 142 -1.74 4.83 0.20
N ALA A 143 -2.21 5.18 1.41
CA ALA A 143 -3.65 5.32 1.67
C ALA A 143 -4.28 6.44 0.83
N ILE A 144 -3.57 7.56 0.62
CA ILE A 144 -4.02 8.65 -0.24
C ILE A 144 -4.09 8.20 -1.70
N LEU A 145 -3.04 7.53 -2.19
CA LEU A 145 -3.00 7.02 -3.56
C LEU A 145 -4.08 5.95 -3.80
N TRP A 146 -4.28 5.06 -2.82
CA TRP A 146 -5.34 4.05 -2.85
C TRP A 146 -6.72 4.67 -2.97
N LYS A 147 -7.04 5.64 -2.09
CA LYS A 147 -8.31 6.36 -2.15
C LYS A 147 -8.52 6.99 -3.53
N LYS A 148 -7.54 7.78 -4.02
CA LYS A 148 -7.60 8.47 -5.30
C LYS A 148 -7.83 7.51 -6.48
N ALA A 149 -7.08 6.39 -6.52
CA ALA A 149 -7.21 5.42 -7.59
C ALA A 149 -8.56 4.70 -7.59
N VAL A 150 -9.03 4.30 -6.39
CA VAL A 150 -10.34 3.64 -6.27
C VAL A 150 -11.48 4.59 -6.63
N GLU A 151 -11.45 5.84 -6.15
CA GLU A 151 -12.46 6.85 -6.53
C GLU A 151 -12.53 7.01 -8.04
N LYS A 152 -11.38 7.12 -8.72
CA LYS A 152 -11.32 7.27 -10.15
C LYS A 152 -11.88 6.04 -10.89
N VAL A 153 -11.47 4.83 -10.52
CA VAL A 153 -11.94 3.59 -11.15
C VAL A 153 -13.45 3.37 -10.91
N LEU A 154 -13.94 3.65 -9.69
CA LEU A 154 -15.37 3.48 -9.38
C LEU A 154 -16.26 4.57 -9.97
N CYS A 155 -15.74 5.78 -10.23
CA CYS A 155 -16.47 6.88 -10.87
C CYS A 155 -16.44 6.80 -12.40
N GLU A 156 -15.50 6.09 -13.02
CA GLU A 156 -15.48 5.89 -14.47
C GLU A 156 -16.63 4.98 -14.91
N ASP A 157 -17.12 5.20 -16.15
CA ASP A 157 -18.33 4.58 -16.74
C ASP A 157 -18.39 3.04 -16.71
N MET A 158 -17.30 2.35 -16.36
CA MET A 158 -17.30 0.89 -16.21
C MET A 158 -18.27 0.39 -15.13
N PHE A 159 -18.51 1.22 -14.08
CA PHE A 159 -19.45 0.87 -13.01
C PHE A 159 -20.84 1.48 -13.19
N LYS A 160 -20.96 2.60 -13.95
CA LYS A 160 -22.27 3.21 -14.24
C LYS A 160 -23.17 2.37 -15.15
N ASN A 161 -22.61 1.41 -15.87
CA ASN A 161 -23.33 0.66 -16.92
C ASN A 161 -23.58 -0.83 -16.64
N LYS A 162 -23.15 -1.42 -15.54
CA LYS A 162 -23.33 -2.87 -15.31
C LYS A 162 -23.44 -3.29 -13.85
N ASP A 163 -24.60 -3.79 -13.47
CA ASP A 163 -24.83 -4.94 -12.60
C ASP A 163 -23.99 -5.09 -11.30
N ILE A 164 -23.42 -4.03 -10.77
CA ILE A 164 -22.97 -4.00 -9.38
C ILE A 164 -24.10 -3.34 -8.60
N GLU A 165 -24.93 -4.18 -8.00
CA GLU A 165 -26.08 -3.74 -7.24
C GLU A 165 -25.67 -2.88 -6.03
N GLU A 166 -24.44 -3.06 -5.51
CA GLU A 166 -23.92 -2.29 -4.38
C GLU A 166 -22.42 -1.98 -4.57
N ILE A 167 -22.03 -0.75 -4.23
CA ILE A 167 -20.63 -0.34 -4.25
C ILE A 167 -19.87 -1.09 -3.14
N PRO A 168 -18.80 -1.83 -3.45
CA PRO A 168 -18.07 -2.58 -2.46
C PRO A 168 -17.42 -1.65 -1.41
N SER A 169 -17.33 -2.12 -0.18
CA SER A 169 -16.60 -1.43 0.88
C SER A 169 -15.10 -1.42 0.58
N VAL A 170 -14.50 -0.22 0.56
CA VAL A 170 -13.08 -0.03 0.31
C VAL A 170 -12.32 -0.04 1.62
N LEU A 171 -11.35 -0.93 1.76
CA LEU A 171 -10.59 -1.13 2.98
C LEU A 171 -9.08 -1.00 2.73
N ILE A 172 -8.34 -0.70 3.80
CA ILE A 172 -6.88 -0.67 3.80
C ILE A 172 -6.35 -1.12 5.16
N GLY A 173 -5.24 -1.84 5.18
CA GLY A 173 -4.59 -2.22 6.43
C GLY A 173 -3.51 -3.28 6.29
N GLU A 174 -3.02 -3.79 7.42
CA GLU A 174 -2.05 -4.89 7.43
C GLU A 174 -2.74 -6.23 7.14
N TYR A 175 -2.08 -7.09 6.38
CA TYR A 175 -2.58 -8.45 6.12
C TYR A 175 -2.74 -9.22 7.45
N MET A 176 -3.92 -9.81 7.66
CA MET A 176 -4.33 -10.46 8.92
C MET A 176 -4.33 -9.53 10.14
N GLY A 177 -4.28 -8.22 9.92
CA GLY A 177 -4.31 -7.20 10.96
C GLY A 177 -5.60 -6.39 10.96
N LYS A 178 -5.52 -5.17 11.50
CA LYS A 178 -6.66 -4.25 11.53
C LYS A 178 -6.88 -3.61 10.16
N LEU A 179 -8.13 -3.66 9.69
CA LEU A 179 -8.58 -2.95 8.51
C LEU A 179 -9.26 -1.65 8.89
N LYS A 180 -9.05 -0.64 8.07
CA LYS A 180 -9.73 0.66 8.15
C LYS A 180 -10.55 0.84 6.90
N LYS A 181 -11.79 1.32 7.06
CA LYS A 181 -12.61 1.73 5.94
C LYS A 181 -12.07 3.03 5.34
N VAL A 182 -12.00 3.07 4.02
CA VAL A 182 -11.67 4.27 3.26
C VAL A 182 -12.99 4.86 2.78
N GLU A 183 -13.28 6.08 3.19
CA GLU A 183 -14.45 6.80 2.69
C GLU A 183 -14.16 7.29 1.27
N ILE A 184 -14.94 6.82 0.32
CA ILE A 184 -14.91 7.24 -1.08
C ILE A 184 -16.12 8.15 -1.35
N LEU A 185 -15.85 9.22 -2.08
CA LEU A 185 -16.90 10.13 -2.55
C LEU A 185 -17.43 9.57 -3.87
N THR A 186 -18.61 9.02 -3.83
CA THR A 186 -19.38 8.65 -5.03
C THR A 186 -20.43 9.74 -5.23
N ASP A 187 -20.16 10.68 -6.14
CA ASP A 187 -21.11 11.69 -6.59
C ASP A 187 -22.22 11.06 -7.47
#